data_5796de6454e79fde112cbd9dd0927a41
#
_entry.id   5796de6454e79fde112cbd9dd0927a41
#
_cell.length_a   1.000
_cell.length_b   1.000
_cell.length_c   1.000
_cell.angle_alpha   90.00
_cell.angle_beta   90.00
_cell.angle_gamma   90.00
#
_symmetry.space_group_name_H-M   'P 1'
#
loop_
_entity.id
_entity.type
_entity.pdbx_description
1 polymer ?
#
loop_
_entity_poly.entity_id
_entity_poly.type
_entity_poly.pdbx_seq_one_letter_code
_entity_poly.pdbx_strand_id
1 'polypeptide(L)'
;LAAAMAQVNDIRRRAGLDVNIIKLEDGTPASNYKVSEYPASHAAFSDKETCIKAVRMERKLELAMEGQRFFDLARWGGDYMNSELNAFLAYERNFLNKYNGVSAPPAAKTMYPIPETQIQTMGNDENGQPYLVQPDPWK
;
A
#
# COMPACT_ATOMS: atom_id res chain seq x y z
N LEU A 1 -4.19 -8.46 -20.20
CA LEU A 1 -2.87 -8.16 -19.63
C LEU A 1 -2.20 -6.99 -20.38
N ALA A 2 -2.22 -7.00 -21.74
CA ALA A 2 -1.61 -5.95 -22.55
C ALA A 2 -2.12 -4.52 -22.21
N ALA A 3 -3.43 -4.35 -22.02
CA ALA A 3 -4.00 -3.07 -21.62
C ALA A 3 -3.48 -2.57 -20.25
N ALA A 4 -3.33 -3.48 -19.28
CA ALA A 4 -2.76 -3.14 -17.98
C ALA A 4 -1.29 -2.71 -18.11
N MET A 5 -0.51 -3.42 -18.92
CA MET A 5 0.87 -3.05 -19.19
C MET A 5 0.97 -1.68 -19.88
N ALA A 6 0.09 -1.39 -20.83
CA ALA A 6 0.07 -0.09 -21.50
C ALA A 6 -0.17 1.06 -20.51
N GLN A 7 -1.16 0.93 -19.61
CA GLN A 7 -1.43 1.93 -18.58
C GLN A 7 -0.27 2.12 -17.60
N VAL A 8 0.36 1.02 -17.16
CA VAL A 8 1.56 1.08 -16.32
C VAL A 8 2.69 1.80 -17.07
N ASN A 9 2.89 1.48 -18.35
CA ASN A 9 3.93 2.11 -19.15
C ASN A 9 3.67 3.60 -19.41
N ASP A 10 2.42 4.04 -19.50
CA ASP A 10 2.10 5.46 -19.60
C ASP A 10 2.55 6.24 -18.34
N ILE A 11 2.34 5.66 -17.16
CA ILE A 11 2.82 6.24 -15.89
C ILE A 11 4.35 6.27 -15.89
N ARG A 12 5.01 5.15 -16.20
CA ARG A 12 6.47 5.02 -16.19
C ARG A 12 7.13 5.94 -17.21
N ARG A 13 6.55 6.08 -18.40
CA ARG A 13 7.02 7.03 -19.42
C ARG A 13 6.98 8.46 -18.91
N ARG A 14 5.87 8.86 -18.28
CA ARG A 14 5.75 10.19 -17.67
C ARG A 14 6.79 10.38 -16.55
N ALA A 15 6.93 9.43 -15.64
CA ALA A 15 7.89 9.51 -14.53
C ALA A 15 9.35 9.53 -15.02
N GLY A 16 9.65 8.88 -16.15
CA GLY A 16 10.98 8.85 -16.76
C GLY A 16 11.34 10.05 -17.61
N LEU A 17 10.45 11.05 -17.79
CA LEU A 17 10.79 12.27 -18.51
C LEU A 17 11.88 13.05 -17.75
N ASP A 18 12.83 13.60 -18.48
CA ASP A 18 13.97 14.33 -17.90
C ASP A 18 13.53 15.51 -17.01
N VAL A 19 12.40 16.15 -17.33
CA VAL A 19 11.82 17.23 -16.54
C VAL A 19 11.31 16.76 -15.17
N ASN A 20 10.99 15.48 -15.01
CA ASN A 20 10.51 14.90 -13.76
C ASN A 20 11.65 14.28 -12.91
N ILE A 21 12.87 14.23 -13.43
CA ILE A 21 14.04 13.74 -12.70
C ILE A 21 14.62 14.89 -11.88
N ILE A 22 14.67 14.71 -10.56
CA ILE A 22 15.31 15.66 -9.67
C ILE A 22 16.82 15.65 -9.94
N LYS A 23 17.40 16.81 -10.19
CA LYS A 23 18.79 16.99 -10.54
C LYS A 23 19.56 17.77 -9.48
N LEU A 24 20.83 17.50 -9.37
CA LEU A 24 21.80 18.31 -8.62
C LEU A 24 22.14 19.60 -9.38
N GLU A 25 22.88 20.51 -8.75
CA GLU A 25 23.29 21.78 -9.35
C GLU A 25 24.12 21.60 -10.63
N ASP A 26 24.85 20.51 -10.76
CA ASP A 26 25.65 20.16 -11.93
C ASP A 26 24.83 19.54 -13.08
N GLY A 27 23.50 19.40 -12.91
CA GLY A 27 22.58 18.81 -13.87
C GLY A 27 22.50 17.30 -13.87
N THR A 28 23.28 16.61 -13.01
CA THR A 28 23.20 15.16 -12.87
C THR A 28 21.99 14.74 -12.02
N PRO A 29 21.38 13.55 -12.23
CA PRO A 29 20.31 13.06 -11.39
C PRO A 29 20.71 12.98 -9.92
N ALA A 30 19.86 13.50 -9.02
CA ALA A 30 20.08 13.50 -7.57
C ALA A 30 20.06 12.10 -6.95
N SER A 31 19.60 11.09 -7.68
CA SER A 31 19.51 9.69 -7.25
C SER A 31 19.68 8.74 -8.43
N ASN A 32 19.89 7.46 -8.12
CA ASN A 32 20.02 6.41 -9.14
C ASN A 32 18.64 6.01 -9.69
N TYR A 33 18.04 6.89 -10.50
CA TYR A 33 16.74 6.63 -11.12
C TYR A 33 16.85 5.54 -12.20
N LYS A 34 15.98 4.53 -12.09
CA LYS A 34 15.82 3.44 -13.07
C LYS A 34 14.37 3.31 -13.47
N VAL A 35 13.84 4.35 -14.11
CA VAL A 35 12.47 4.38 -14.61
C VAL A 35 12.49 4.06 -16.10
N SER A 36 11.89 2.91 -16.46
CA SER A 36 11.77 2.49 -17.86
C SER A 36 10.46 1.76 -18.07
N GLU A 37 9.95 1.79 -19.30
CA GLU A 37 8.77 1.02 -19.68
C GLU A 37 9.05 -0.48 -19.67
N TYR A 38 8.05 -1.28 -19.35
CA TYR A 38 8.11 -2.72 -19.49
C TYR A 38 8.10 -3.10 -20.99
N PRO A 39 9.04 -3.92 -21.45
CA PRO A 39 9.00 -4.44 -22.83
C PRO A 39 7.80 -5.39 -23.02
N ALA A 40 7.31 -5.52 -24.26
CA ALA A 40 6.11 -6.29 -24.61
C ALA A 40 6.11 -7.75 -24.10
N SER A 41 7.29 -8.36 -23.98
CA SER A 41 7.47 -9.74 -23.52
C SER A 41 7.84 -9.87 -22.05
N HIS A 42 7.64 -8.80 -21.23
CA HIS A 42 8.06 -8.82 -19.83
C HIS A 42 7.23 -9.81 -19.00
N ALA A 43 7.92 -10.67 -18.23
CA ALA A 43 7.32 -11.75 -17.43
C ALA A 43 6.27 -11.25 -16.42
N ALA A 44 6.36 -10.02 -15.95
CA ALA A 44 5.36 -9.42 -15.05
C ALA A 44 3.94 -9.34 -15.66
N PHE A 45 3.80 -9.47 -16.97
CA PHE A 45 2.53 -9.43 -17.69
C PHE A 45 2.24 -10.73 -18.44
N SER A 46 2.91 -11.84 -18.10
CA SER A 46 2.70 -13.15 -18.72
C SER A 46 1.41 -13.82 -18.26
N ASP A 47 1.00 -13.57 -17.02
CA ASP A 47 -0.21 -14.12 -16.41
C ASP A 47 -0.92 -13.09 -15.51
N LYS A 48 -2.12 -13.45 -15.04
CA LYS A 48 -2.96 -12.54 -14.24
C LYS A 48 -2.34 -12.23 -12.87
N GLU A 49 -1.72 -13.20 -12.23
CA GLU A 49 -1.21 -13.06 -10.87
C GLU A 49 -0.01 -12.10 -10.84
N THR A 50 0.96 -12.34 -11.74
CA THR A 50 2.14 -11.47 -11.88
C THR A 50 1.75 -10.07 -12.34
N CYS A 51 0.77 -9.95 -13.23
CA CYS A 51 0.23 -8.66 -13.67
C CYS A 51 -0.39 -7.87 -12.50
N ILE A 52 -1.19 -8.51 -11.64
CA ILE A 52 -1.75 -7.86 -10.46
C ILE A 52 -0.63 -7.36 -9.52
N LYS A 53 0.41 -8.16 -9.30
CA LYS A 53 1.58 -7.76 -8.50
C LYS A 53 2.28 -6.54 -9.10
N ALA A 54 2.48 -6.52 -10.42
CA ALA A 54 3.10 -5.39 -11.11
C ALA A 54 2.26 -4.10 -10.99
N VAL A 55 0.95 -4.18 -11.22
CA VAL A 55 0.03 -3.04 -11.08
C VAL A 55 -0.02 -2.52 -9.63
N ARG A 56 -0.05 -3.42 -8.65
CA ARG A 56 -0.02 -3.05 -7.22
C ARG A 56 1.30 -2.38 -6.83
N MET A 57 2.41 -2.84 -7.40
CA MET A 57 3.72 -2.22 -7.17
C MET A 57 3.77 -0.81 -7.80
N GLU A 58 3.31 -0.65 -9.04
CA GLU A 58 3.29 0.65 -9.68
C GLU A 58 2.41 1.65 -8.91
N ARG A 59 1.23 1.20 -8.45
CA ARG A 59 0.37 2.02 -7.60
C ARG A 59 1.04 2.40 -6.26
N LYS A 60 1.83 1.50 -5.67
CA LYS A 60 2.61 1.79 -4.46
C LYS A 60 3.65 2.89 -4.71
N LEU A 61 4.30 2.86 -5.86
CA LEU A 61 5.33 3.85 -6.23
C LEU A 61 4.70 5.20 -6.57
N GLU A 62 3.65 5.21 -7.38
CA GLU A 62 2.98 6.42 -7.84
C GLU A 62 2.32 7.21 -6.70
N LEU A 63 1.68 6.51 -5.76
CA LEU A 63 0.97 7.13 -4.64
C LEU A 63 1.80 7.12 -3.34
N ALA A 64 3.11 7.04 -3.45
CA ALA A 64 4.00 7.10 -2.29
C ALA A 64 3.82 8.45 -1.57
N MET A 65 3.75 8.42 -0.23
CA MET A 65 3.56 9.58 0.64
C MET A 65 2.17 10.25 0.58
N GLU A 66 1.21 9.74 -0.19
CA GLU A 66 -0.15 10.26 -0.27
C GLU A 66 -1.13 9.66 0.75
N GLY A 67 -0.66 8.80 1.64
CA GLY A 67 -1.49 8.16 2.67
C GLY A 67 -2.42 7.05 2.15
N GLN A 68 -2.36 6.69 0.87
CA GLN A 68 -3.26 5.73 0.23
C GLN A 68 -2.95 4.26 0.57
N ARG A 69 -1.72 3.97 1.01
CA ARG A 69 -1.24 2.58 1.13
C ARG A 69 -2.07 1.69 2.05
N PHE A 70 -2.51 2.23 3.20
CA PHE A 70 -3.34 1.46 4.14
C PHE A 70 -4.66 1.04 3.49
N PHE A 71 -5.34 1.98 2.83
CA PHE A 71 -6.63 1.72 2.18
C PHE A 71 -6.51 0.73 1.03
N ASP A 72 -5.44 0.79 0.26
CA ASP A 72 -5.15 -0.17 -0.80
C ASP A 72 -4.93 -1.58 -0.23
N LEU A 73 -4.11 -1.71 0.81
CA LEU A 73 -3.84 -2.99 1.45
C LEU A 73 -5.11 -3.59 2.05
N ALA A 74 -5.90 -2.79 2.77
CA ALA A 74 -7.16 -3.22 3.38
C ALA A 74 -8.17 -3.69 2.31
N ARG A 75 -8.32 -2.94 1.21
CA ARG A 75 -9.20 -3.28 0.09
C ARG A 75 -8.78 -4.55 -0.65
N TRP A 76 -7.48 -4.83 -0.74
CA TRP A 76 -6.96 -6.03 -1.40
C TRP A 76 -7.06 -7.29 -0.54
N GLY A 77 -7.46 -7.15 0.72
CA GLY A 77 -7.73 -8.24 1.65
C GLY A 77 -6.75 -8.31 2.81
N GLY A 78 -7.27 -8.69 3.97
CA GLY A 78 -6.51 -8.71 5.22
C GLY A 78 -5.29 -9.64 5.19
N ASP A 79 -5.40 -10.80 4.55
CA ASP A 79 -4.27 -11.73 4.41
C ASP A 79 -3.16 -11.14 3.56
N TYR A 80 -3.52 -10.48 2.46
CA TYR A 80 -2.56 -9.78 1.62
C TYR A 80 -1.89 -8.62 2.38
N MET A 81 -2.69 -7.81 3.09
CA MET A 81 -2.17 -6.73 3.94
C MET A 81 -1.18 -7.26 4.97
N ASN A 82 -1.55 -8.33 5.69
CA ASN A 82 -0.70 -8.96 6.71
C ASN A 82 0.62 -9.46 6.12
N SER A 83 0.57 -10.14 4.96
CA SER A 83 1.75 -10.63 4.24
C SER A 83 2.68 -9.48 3.83
N GLU A 84 2.15 -8.42 3.23
CA GLU A 84 2.93 -7.25 2.78
C GLU A 84 3.60 -6.51 3.94
N LEU A 85 2.86 -6.32 5.04
CA LEU A 85 3.39 -5.65 6.23
C LEU A 85 4.45 -6.50 6.93
N ASN A 86 4.27 -7.82 7.03
CA ASN A 86 5.28 -8.70 7.59
C ASN A 86 6.55 -8.74 6.73
N ALA A 87 6.42 -8.74 5.40
CA ALA A 87 7.57 -8.66 4.50
C ALA A 87 8.32 -7.33 4.66
N PHE A 88 7.61 -6.22 4.79
CA PHE A 88 8.20 -4.92 5.09
C PHE A 88 8.94 -4.93 6.43
N LEU A 89 8.30 -5.41 7.50
CA LEU A 89 8.93 -5.47 8.82
C LEU A 89 10.16 -6.38 8.84
N ALA A 90 10.12 -7.51 8.14
CA ALA A 90 11.26 -8.41 8.01
C ALA A 90 12.46 -7.73 7.33
N TYR A 91 12.20 -6.92 6.29
CA TYR A 91 13.24 -6.14 5.61
C TYR A 91 13.80 -5.04 6.53
N GLU A 92 12.93 -4.25 7.16
CA GLU A 92 13.34 -3.10 8.01
C GLU A 92 14.12 -3.50 9.26
N ARG A 93 13.88 -4.69 9.81
CA ARG A 93 14.66 -5.22 10.95
C ARG A 93 16.15 -5.33 10.67
N ASN A 94 16.55 -5.45 9.42
CA ASN A 94 17.98 -5.48 9.06
C ASN A 94 18.67 -4.13 9.26
N PHE A 95 17.89 -3.05 9.37
CA PHE A 95 18.41 -1.68 9.45
C PHE A 95 18.02 -0.96 10.74
N LEU A 96 16.86 -1.29 11.31
CA LEU A 96 16.26 -0.54 12.41
C LEU A 96 15.79 -1.48 13.55
N ASN A 97 16.50 -1.47 14.65
CA ASN A 97 16.21 -2.27 15.83
C ASN A 97 14.80 -2.01 16.42
N LYS A 98 14.21 -0.84 16.18
CA LYS A 98 12.85 -0.51 16.66
C LYS A 98 11.76 -1.43 16.14
N TYR A 99 12.02 -2.18 15.07
CA TYR A 99 11.07 -3.14 14.51
C TYR A 99 11.24 -4.56 15.06
N ASN A 100 12.25 -4.80 15.93
CA ASN A 100 12.40 -6.09 16.60
C ASN A 100 11.19 -6.37 17.50
N GLY A 101 10.60 -7.55 17.34
CA GLY A 101 9.39 -7.94 18.08
C GLY A 101 8.08 -7.32 17.58
N VAL A 102 8.11 -6.42 16.62
CA VAL A 102 6.90 -5.87 15.99
C VAL A 102 6.36 -6.86 14.97
N SER A 103 5.07 -7.12 14.98
CA SER A 103 4.36 -7.93 13.97
C SER A 103 3.28 -7.09 13.29
N ALA A 104 2.92 -7.48 12.08
CA ALA A 104 1.78 -6.89 11.40
C ALA A 104 0.48 -7.13 12.20
N PRO A 105 -0.50 -6.22 12.13
CA PRO A 105 -1.79 -6.43 12.76
C PRO A 105 -2.47 -7.69 12.18
N PRO A 106 -3.36 -8.35 12.94
CA PRO A 106 -4.13 -9.47 12.42
C PRO A 106 -4.85 -9.13 11.11
N ALA A 107 -5.00 -10.12 10.22
CA ALA A 107 -5.63 -9.95 8.91
C ALA A 107 -7.06 -9.38 8.97
N ALA A 108 -7.76 -9.58 10.08
CA ALA A 108 -9.10 -9.03 10.32
C ALA A 108 -9.12 -7.51 10.58
N LYS A 109 -7.99 -6.90 10.99
CA LYS A 109 -7.91 -5.47 11.32
C LYS A 109 -7.68 -4.59 10.08
N THR A 110 -8.57 -4.68 9.12
CA THR A 110 -8.56 -3.89 7.87
C THR A 110 -9.29 -2.55 7.98
N MET A 111 -9.96 -2.31 9.10
CA MET A 111 -10.65 -1.06 9.41
C MET A 111 -10.12 -0.48 10.72
N TYR A 112 -10.24 0.82 10.90
CA TYR A 112 -9.96 1.45 12.19
C TYR A 112 -11.03 1.11 13.23
N PRO A 113 -10.67 1.05 14.52
CA PRO A 113 -11.67 0.95 15.59
C PRO A 113 -12.53 2.21 15.64
N ILE A 114 -13.77 2.06 16.11
CA ILE A 114 -14.61 3.21 16.42
C ILE A 114 -14.03 3.87 17.69
N PRO A 115 -13.81 5.20 17.70
CA PRO A 115 -13.35 5.87 18.92
C PRO A 115 -14.30 5.62 20.08
N GLU A 116 -13.78 5.26 21.25
CA GLU A 116 -14.56 4.95 22.45
C GLU A 116 -15.49 6.11 22.84
N THR A 117 -15.02 7.34 22.68
CA THR A 117 -15.83 8.54 22.92
C THR A 117 -17.07 8.60 22.03
N GLN A 118 -16.99 8.10 20.79
CA GLN A 118 -18.12 8.07 19.87
C GLN A 118 -19.16 7.05 20.30
N ILE A 119 -18.71 5.88 20.77
CA ILE A 119 -19.61 4.82 21.31
C ILE A 119 -20.37 5.38 22.52
N GLN A 120 -19.66 6.00 23.45
CA GLN A 120 -20.26 6.61 24.65
C GLN A 120 -21.23 7.73 24.34
N THR A 121 -20.90 8.59 23.35
CA THR A 121 -21.76 9.72 22.95
C THR A 121 -23.05 9.25 22.29
N MET A 122 -23.02 8.18 21.52
CA MET A 122 -24.22 7.63 20.88
C MET A 122 -25.18 7.00 21.89
N GLY A 123 -24.65 6.52 23.03
CA GLY A 123 -25.46 5.93 24.09
C GLY A 123 -26.14 4.60 23.71
N ASN A 124 -27.24 4.31 24.39
CA ASN A 124 -27.97 3.06 24.24
C ASN A 124 -29.41 3.33 23.76
N ASP A 125 -30.02 2.31 23.19
CA ASP A 125 -31.44 2.26 22.83
C ASP A 125 -32.34 2.12 24.06
N GLU A 126 -33.66 2.07 23.87
CA GLU A 126 -34.65 1.91 24.92
C GLU A 126 -34.56 0.58 25.69
N ASN A 127 -33.86 -0.43 25.13
CA ASN A 127 -33.60 -1.74 25.72
C ASN A 127 -32.22 -1.81 26.41
N GLY A 128 -31.49 -0.69 26.46
CA GLY A 128 -30.15 -0.62 27.06
C GLY A 128 -29.04 -1.18 26.17
N GLN A 129 -29.30 -1.46 24.87
CA GLN A 129 -28.29 -1.92 23.94
C GLN A 129 -27.59 -0.73 23.28
N PRO A 130 -26.25 -0.78 23.16
CA PRO A 130 -25.51 0.32 22.55
C PRO A 130 -25.88 0.49 21.07
N TYR A 131 -26.14 1.73 20.65
CA TYR A 131 -26.37 2.06 19.23
C TYR A 131 -25.13 1.81 18.37
N LEU A 132 -23.94 1.88 18.95
CA LEU A 132 -22.67 1.69 18.26
C LEU A 132 -21.84 0.63 19.00
N VAL A 133 -21.42 -0.39 18.27
CA VAL A 133 -20.63 -1.50 18.82
C VAL A 133 -19.33 -1.63 18.02
N GLN A 134 -18.23 -1.86 18.72
CA GLN A 134 -16.96 -2.18 18.06
C GLN A 134 -17.12 -3.36 17.10
N PRO A 135 -16.53 -3.30 15.91
CA PRO A 135 -16.38 -4.47 15.05
C PRO A 135 -15.60 -5.58 15.75
N ASP A 136 -15.93 -6.86 15.44
CA ASP A 136 -15.34 -8.03 16.09
C ASP A 136 -13.82 -8.03 16.26
N PRO A 137 -13.02 -7.57 15.29
CA PRO A 137 -11.56 -7.53 15.44
C PRO A 137 -11.07 -6.60 16.56
N TRP A 138 -11.95 -5.73 17.07
CA TRP A 138 -11.63 -4.67 18.04
C TRP A 138 -12.36 -4.81 19.39
N LYS A 139 -13.15 -5.89 19.55
CA LYS A 139 -13.82 -6.24 20.81
C LYS A 139 -12.85 -6.78 21.84
#